data_843df4dad3f4de0bf74ea8330c90ef91
#
_entry.id   843df4dad3f4de0bf74ea8330c90ef91
#
_cell.length_a   1.000
_cell.length_b   1.000
_cell.length_c   1.000
_cell.angle_alpha   90.00
_cell.angle_beta   90.00
_cell.angle_gamma   90.00
#
_symmetry.space_group_name_H-M   'P 1'
#
loop_
_entity.id
_entity.type
_entity.pdbx_description
1 polymer ?
#
loop_
_entity_poly.entity_id
_entity_poly.type
_entity_poly.pdbx_seq_one_letter_code
_entity_poly.pdbx_strand_id
1 'polypeptide(L)'
;MSHPIDYYAIEEHARIIEQLCCSSEFYLQRIYSTQKVYDGSIVTEFEMEELSYNGWLEYTISNNLISLCTKLRILQDTSEHEWNPDYSPEKEAFEEHENILFVIDGHVKDSIRECCNKIIHALSFELTKRPAKME
;
A
#
# COMPACT_ATOMS: atom_id res chain seq x y z
N MET A 1 -0.39 22.96 19.06
CA MET A 1 0.60 21.89 19.29
C MET A 1 0.64 20.99 18.08
N SER A 2 1.72 21.04 17.33
CA SER A 2 1.91 20.12 16.22
C SER A 2 2.29 18.75 16.76
N HIS A 3 1.58 17.72 16.37
CA HIS A 3 2.04 16.36 16.62
C HIS A 3 3.18 16.07 15.64
N PRO A 4 4.42 15.88 16.14
CA PRO A 4 5.50 15.53 15.25
C PRO A 4 5.23 14.15 14.66
N ILE A 5 5.03 14.10 13.34
CA ILE A 5 4.98 12.84 12.64
C ILE A 5 6.41 12.47 12.30
N ASP A 6 6.85 11.35 12.87
CA ASP A 6 8.17 10.81 12.59
C ASP A 6 8.19 10.20 11.18
N TYR A 7 9.19 10.55 10.41
CA TYR A 7 9.41 9.95 9.09
C TYR A 7 9.51 8.42 9.16
N TYR A 8 10.04 7.87 10.23
CA TYR A 8 10.09 6.42 10.43
C TYR A 8 8.71 5.78 10.51
N ALA A 9 7.71 6.47 11.03
CA ALA A 9 6.35 5.96 11.08
C ALA A 9 5.74 5.86 9.68
N ILE A 10 6.03 6.83 8.82
CA ILE A 10 5.60 6.82 7.42
C ILE A 10 6.33 5.69 6.67
N GLU A 11 7.64 5.62 6.83
CA GLU A 11 8.48 4.60 6.20
C GLU A 11 8.08 3.19 6.62
N GLU A 12 7.73 2.99 7.89
CA GLU A 12 7.26 1.70 8.40
C GLU A 12 6.03 1.18 7.64
N HIS A 13 5.02 2.03 7.47
CA HIS A 13 3.84 1.64 6.71
C HIS A 13 4.16 1.30 5.26
N ALA A 14 5.01 2.10 4.61
CA ALA A 14 5.44 1.86 3.24
C ALA A 14 6.21 0.55 3.11
N ARG A 15 7.11 0.26 4.04
CA ARG A 15 7.90 -0.98 4.06
C ARG A 15 7.03 -2.21 4.27
N ILE A 16 6.05 -2.13 5.18
CA ILE A 16 5.11 -3.23 5.41
C ILE A 16 4.33 -3.55 4.14
N ILE A 17 3.78 -2.53 3.49
CA ILE A 17 3.03 -2.70 2.25
C ILE A 17 3.92 -3.33 1.17
N GLU A 18 5.11 -2.79 0.96
CA GLU A 18 6.05 -3.28 -0.03
C GLU A 18 6.43 -4.74 0.20
N GLN A 19 6.81 -5.08 1.44
CA GLN A 19 7.20 -6.44 1.78
C GLN A 19 6.07 -7.44 1.61
N LEU A 20 4.86 -7.07 2.01
CA LEU A 20 3.69 -7.94 1.83
C LEU A 20 3.36 -8.14 0.36
N CYS A 21 3.44 -7.08 -0.45
CA CYS A 21 3.21 -7.20 -1.89
C CYS A 21 4.25 -8.10 -2.57
N CYS A 22 5.50 -8.02 -2.15
CA CYS A 22 6.58 -8.82 -2.72
C CYS A 22 6.59 -10.28 -2.27
N SER A 23 6.15 -10.56 -1.04
CA SER A 23 6.28 -11.89 -0.43
C SER A 23 5.03 -12.75 -0.46
N SER A 24 3.86 -12.17 -0.75
CA SER A 24 2.58 -12.88 -0.61
C SER A 24 2.45 -14.12 -1.49
N GLU A 25 2.84 -14.02 -2.74
CA GLU A 25 2.78 -15.15 -3.67
C GLU A 25 3.76 -16.25 -3.27
N PHE A 26 4.96 -15.87 -2.89
CA PHE A 26 6.00 -16.81 -2.45
C PHE A 26 5.55 -17.56 -1.18
N TYR A 27 4.92 -16.88 -0.25
CA TYR A 27 4.39 -17.49 0.96
C TYR A 27 3.33 -18.55 0.65
N LEU A 28 2.38 -18.23 -0.21
CA LEU A 28 1.33 -19.17 -0.62
C LEU A 28 1.90 -20.37 -1.36
N GLN A 29 2.86 -20.16 -2.25
CA GLN A 29 3.53 -21.25 -2.95
C GLN A 29 4.26 -22.17 -1.99
N ARG A 30 4.91 -21.62 -0.98
CA ARG A 30 5.60 -22.41 0.03
C ARG A 30 4.64 -23.28 0.83
N ILE A 31 3.50 -22.73 1.25
CA ILE A 31 2.49 -23.50 1.97
C ILE A 31 1.97 -24.63 1.09
N TYR A 32 1.64 -24.34 -0.14
CA TYR A 32 1.18 -25.35 -1.08
C TYR A 32 2.20 -26.49 -1.28
N SER A 33 3.47 -26.16 -1.40
CA SER A 33 4.52 -27.17 -1.61
C SER A 33 4.82 -28.02 -0.38
N THR A 34 4.51 -27.54 0.83
CA THR A 34 4.76 -28.29 2.08
C THR A 34 3.58 -29.13 2.53
N GLN A 35 2.42 -29.01 1.91
CA GLN A 35 1.26 -29.80 2.25
C GLN A 35 1.41 -31.22 1.75
N LYS A 36 1.17 -32.17 2.67
CA LYS A 36 1.19 -33.60 2.34
C LYS A 36 -0.14 -34.03 1.72
N VAL A 37 -0.08 -34.90 0.73
CA VAL A 37 -1.25 -35.39 0.01
C VAL A 37 -1.93 -36.51 0.82
N TYR A 38 -3.06 -36.19 1.47
CA TYR A 38 -3.93 -37.17 2.12
C TYR A 38 -5.34 -37.05 1.49
N ASP A 39 -5.73 -38.05 0.71
CA ASP A 39 -7.10 -38.34 0.22
C ASP A 39 -8.08 -37.16 0.05
N GLY A 40 -7.74 -36.21 -0.84
CA GLY A 40 -8.67 -35.16 -1.24
C GLY A 40 -8.93 -34.03 -0.24
N SER A 41 -8.53 -34.19 1.03
CA SER A 41 -8.72 -33.19 2.06
C SER A 41 -7.73 -32.03 1.98
N ILE A 42 -6.64 -32.20 1.25
CA ILE A 42 -5.51 -31.26 1.19
C ILE A 42 -5.86 -29.98 0.45
N VAL A 43 -6.56 -30.12 -0.66
CA VAL A 43 -7.01 -28.97 -1.45
C VAL A 43 -7.89 -28.06 -0.60
N THR A 44 -8.74 -28.66 0.25
CA THR A 44 -9.63 -27.93 1.15
C THR A 44 -8.87 -27.15 2.22
N GLU A 45 -7.83 -27.74 2.82
CA GLU A 45 -7.01 -27.06 3.83
C GLU A 45 -6.22 -25.88 3.21
N PHE A 46 -5.63 -26.10 2.04
CA PHE A 46 -4.92 -25.05 1.34
C PHE A 46 -5.87 -23.94 0.91
N GLU A 47 -7.05 -24.25 0.40
CA GLU A 47 -8.03 -23.24 0.00
C GLU A 47 -8.48 -22.41 1.19
N MET A 48 -8.71 -23.02 2.35
CA MET A 48 -9.07 -22.32 3.57
C MET A 48 -7.94 -21.40 4.04
N GLU A 49 -6.70 -21.87 4.02
CA GLU A 49 -5.54 -21.06 4.37
C GLU A 49 -5.34 -19.90 3.39
N GLU A 50 -5.52 -20.16 2.09
CA GLU A 50 -5.44 -19.11 1.07
C GLU A 50 -6.49 -18.03 1.28
N LEU A 51 -7.74 -18.41 1.57
CA LEU A 51 -8.81 -17.45 1.87
C LEU A 51 -8.50 -16.64 3.14
N SER A 52 -8.06 -17.31 4.20
CA SER A 52 -7.70 -16.66 5.45
C SER A 52 -6.53 -15.68 5.25
N TYR A 53 -5.50 -16.12 4.56
CA TYR A 53 -4.32 -15.30 4.28
C TYR A 53 -4.66 -14.09 3.41
N ASN A 54 -5.45 -14.27 2.35
CA ASN A 54 -5.85 -13.19 1.47
C ASN A 54 -6.72 -12.15 2.19
N GLY A 55 -7.61 -12.58 3.06
CA GLY A 55 -8.40 -11.69 3.90
C GLY A 55 -7.53 -10.87 4.85
N TRP A 56 -6.58 -11.52 5.51
CA TRP A 56 -5.62 -10.85 6.36
C TRP A 56 -4.72 -9.88 5.58
N LEU A 57 -4.27 -10.27 4.41
CA LEU A 57 -3.43 -9.46 3.54
C LEU A 57 -4.15 -8.19 3.11
N GLU A 58 -5.38 -8.33 2.64
CA GLU A 58 -6.23 -7.18 2.24
C GLU A 58 -6.44 -6.23 3.41
N TYR A 59 -6.78 -6.75 4.58
CA TYR A 59 -6.94 -5.96 5.80
C TYR A 59 -5.65 -5.23 6.17
N THR A 60 -4.53 -5.94 6.18
CA THR A 60 -3.25 -5.38 6.61
C THR A 60 -2.74 -4.31 5.66
N ILE A 61 -2.82 -4.55 4.36
CA ILE A 61 -2.41 -3.58 3.33
C ILE A 61 -3.32 -2.35 3.39
N SER A 62 -4.63 -2.53 3.44
CA SER A 62 -5.59 -1.42 3.50
C SER A 62 -5.37 -0.55 4.74
N ASN A 63 -5.19 -1.18 5.89
CA ASN A 63 -4.97 -0.48 7.15
C ASN A 63 -3.68 0.32 7.14
N ASN A 64 -2.60 -0.26 6.65
CA ASN A 64 -1.32 0.44 6.54
C ASN A 64 -1.38 1.56 5.49
N LEU A 65 -2.08 1.34 4.39
CA LEU A 65 -2.23 2.35 3.34
C LEU A 65 -3.02 3.56 3.84
N ILE A 66 -4.12 3.35 4.55
CA ILE A 66 -4.91 4.43 5.14
C ILE A 66 -4.08 5.19 6.17
N SER A 67 -3.35 4.50 7.02
CA SER A 67 -2.48 5.13 8.03
C SER A 67 -1.36 5.93 7.37
N LEU A 68 -0.75 5.40 6.33
CA LEU A 68 0.28 6.09 5.54
C LEU A 68 -0.28 7.38 4.93
N CYS A 69 -1.43 7.30 4.28
CA CYS A 69 -2.05 8.45 3.63
C CYS A 69 -2.49 9.52 4.63
N THR A 70 -3.01 9.11 5.79
CA THR A 70 -3.38 10.02 6.86
C THR A 70 -2.16 10.78 7.39
N LYS A 71 -1.07 10.07 7.64
CA LYS A 71 0.17 10.67 8.12
C LYS A 71 0.81 11.60 7.10
N LEU A 72 0.80 11.21 5.82
CA LEU A 72 1.28 12.07 4.73
C LEU A 72 0.46 13.36 4.63
N ARG A 73 -0.86 13.27 4.77
CA ARG A 73 -1.73 14.44 4.78
C ARG A 73 -1.42 15.39 5.92
N ILE A 74 -1.26 14.86 7.13
CA ILE A 74 -0.92 15.66 8.29
C ILE A 74 0.45 16.33 8.12
N LEU A 75 1.43 15.58 7.64
CA LEU A 75 2.77 16.11 7.37
C LEU A 75 2.73 17.24 6.35
N GLN A 76 1.99 17.07 5.26
CA GLN A 76 1.83 18.07 4.22
C GLN A 76 1.15 19.33 4.76
N ASP A 77 0.07 19.18 5.51
CA ASP A 77 -0.67 20.31 6.08
C ASP A 77 0.18 21.08 7.09
N THR A 78 1.00 20.41 7.90
CA THR A 78 1.88 21.08 8.86
C THR A 78 3.06 21.74 8.17
N SER A 79 3.62 21.19 7.13
CA SER A 79 4.76 21.76 6.42
C SER A 79 4.40 22.95 5.54
N GLU A 80 3.19 23.02 5.00
CA GLU A 80 2.72 24.15 4.20
C GLU A 80 2.72 25.48 4.98
N HIS A 81 2.61 25.44 6.30
CA HIS A 81 2.64 26.64 7.15
C HIS A 81 4.05 27.14 7.47
N GLU A 82 5.07 26.30 7.30
CA GLU A 82 6.46 26.61 7.65
C GLU A 82 7.31 27.01 6.44
N TRP A 83 6.81 26.80 5.23
CA TRP A 83 7.60 26.94 4.01
C TRP A 83 7.16 28.14 3.17
N ASN A 84 8.09 28.60 2.32
CA ASN A 84 7.82 29.64 1.34
C ASN A 84 6.64 29.23 0.45
N PRO A 85 5.60 30.08 0.29
CA PRO A 85 4.43 29.77 -0.55
C PRO A 85 4.77 29.48 -2.02
N ASP A 86 5.95 29.89 -2.47
CA ASP A 86 6.41 29.64 -3.84
C ASP A 86 7.10 28.27 -4.00
N TYR A 87 7.33 27.55 -2.90
CA TYR A 87 8.00 26.25 -2.92
C TYR A 87 7.04 25.12 -2.52
N SER A 88 6.89 24.16 -3.43
CA SER A 88 6.11 22.95 -3.17
C SER A 88 7.01 21.73 -3.28
N PRO A 89 7.28 21.02 -2.16
CA PRO A 89 8.02 19.76 -2.20
C PRO A 89 7.36 18.72 -3.10
N GLU A 90 6.05 18.69 -3.14
CA GLU A 90 5.28 17.80 -4.00
C GLU A 90 5.55 18.05 -5.48
N LYS A 91 5.51 19.32 -5.88
CA LYS A 91 5.77 19.69 -7.27
C LYS A 91 7.19 19.32 -7.69
N GLU A 92 8.17 19.58 -6.83
CA GLU A 92 9.56 19.20 -7.07
C GLU A 92 9.71 17.68 -7.22
N ALA A 93 9.06 16.89 -6.36
CA ALA A 93 9.10 15.45 -6.44
C ALA A 93 8.53 14.92 -7.76
N PHE A 94 7.42 15.48 -8.23
CA PHE A 94 6.82 15.10 -9.53
C PHE A 94 7.68 15.51 -10.72
N GLU A 95 8.43 16.60 -10.60
CA GLU A 95 9.37 17.03 -11.63
C GLU A 95 10.62 16.14 -11.69
N GLU A 96 11.12 15.69 -10.55
CA GLU A 96 12.33 14.88 -10.46
C GLU A 96 12.10 13.38 -10.70
N HIS A 97 10.91 12.88 -10.38
CA HIS A 97 10.61 11.46 -10.45
C HIS A 97 9.41 11.20 -11.34
N GLU A 98 9.61 10.41 -12.38
CA GLU A 98 8.55 9.94 -13.23
C GLU A 98 7.77 8.81 -12.54
N ASN A 99 6.48 8.72 -12.81
CA ASN A 99 5.62 7.62 -12.36
C ASN A 99 5.45 7.48 -10.84
N ILE A 100 5.45 8.57 -10.09
CA ILE A 100 5.13 8.56 -8.66
C ILE A 100 3.69 8.06 -8.44
N LEU A 101 2.76 8.53 -9.28
CA LEU A 101 1.38 8.08 -9.27
C LEU A 101 1.03 7.46 -10.61
N PHE A 102 0.44 6.28 -10.56
CA PHE A 102 0.01 5.56 -11.74
C PHE A 102 -1.45 5.16 -11.60
N VAL A 103 -2.27 5.55 -12.58
CA VAL A 103 -3.70 5.23 -12.61
C VAL A 103 -3.98 4.36 -13.83
N ILE A 104 -4.58 3.21 -13.60
CA ILE A 104 -4.93 2.25 -14.65
C ILE A 104 -6.27 2.64 -15.29
N ASP A 105 -7.20 3.09 -14.46
CA ASP A 105 -8.54 3.48 -14.89
C ASP A 105 -8.99 4.70 -14.08
N GLY A 106 -9.46 5.72 -14.76
CA GLY A 106 -9.86 6.97 -14.16
C GLY A 106 -8.81 8.07 -14.25
N HIS A 107 -9.08 9.19 -13.59
CA HIS A 107 -8.19 10.35 -13.56
C HIS A 107 -7.82 10.69 -12.13
N VAL A 108 -6.52 10.71 -11.85
CA VAL A 108 -5.98 11.32 -10.63
C VAL A 108 -5.06 12.45 -11.10
N LYS A 109 -5.27 13.64 -10.58
CA LYS A 109 -4.34 14.74 -10.78
C LYS A 109 -3.01 14.36 -10.12
N ASP A 110 -1.91 14.93 -10.63
CA ASP A 110 -0.59 14.77 -10.04
C ASP A 110 -0.54 15.49 -8.68
N SER A 111 -1.24 14.91 -7.69
CA SER A 111 -1.37 15.43 -6.35
C SER A 111 -1.40 14.28 -5.35
N ILE A 112 -0.40 14.25 -4.48
CA ILE A 112 -0.33 13.27 -3.39
C ILE A 112 -1.51 13.48 -2.43
N ARG A 113 -1.86 14.74 -2.16
CA ARG A 113 -2.98 15.11 -1.30
C ARG A 113 -4.30 14.55 -1.82
N GLU A 114 -4.57 14.69 -3.12
CA GLU A 114 -5.80 14.18 -3.73
C GLU A 114 -5.82 12.66 -3.74
N CYS A 115 -4.71 12.02 -4.04
CA CYS A 115 -4.56 10.58 -3.99
C CYS A 115 -4.82 10.05 -2.57
N CYS A 116 -4.21 10.66 -1.56
CA CYS A 116 -4.43 10.30 -0.16
C CYS A 116 -5.88 10.48 0.26
N ASN A 117 -6.54 11.55 -0.18
CA ASN A 117 -7.95 11.77 0.09
C ASN A 117 -8.83 10.66 -0.47
N LYS A 118 -8.58 10.25 -1.69
CA LYS A 118 -9.32 9.16 -2.32
C LYS A 118 -9.14 7.84 -1.58
N ILE A 119 -7.94 7.57 -1.12
CA ILE A 119 -7.65 6.37 -0.34
C ILE A 119 -8.34 6.41 1.02
N ILE A 120 -8.24 7.54 1.75
CA ILE A 120 -8.83 7.70 3.07
C ILE A 120 -10.35 7.55 3.02
N HIS A 121 -10.99 8.05 1.97
CA HIS A 121 -12.43 8.04 1.81
C HIS A 121 -12.95 6.89 0.94
N ALA A 122 -12.10 5.94 0.57
CA ALA A 122 -12.53 4.79 -0.20
C ALA A 122 -13.51 3.93 0.59
N LEU A 123 -14.59 3.51 -0.07
CA LEU A 123 -15.59 2.63 0.55
C LEU A 123 -15.15 1.18 0.60
N SER A 124 -14.25 0.79 -0.30
CA SER A 124 -13.73 -0.57 -0.36
C SER A 124 -12.36 -0.59 -1.01
N PHE A 125 -11.58 -1.61 -0.66
CA PHE A 125 -10.29 -1.90 -1.27
C PHE A 125 -10.32 -3.31 -1.83
N GLU A 126 -9.78 -3.49 -3.00
CA GLU A 126 -9.59 -4.79 -3.62
C GLU A 126 -8.14 -4.94 -4.03
N LEU A 127 -7.53 -6.08 -3.66
CA LEU A 127 -6.18 -6.41 -4.06
C LEU A 127 -6.20 -7.16 -5.38
N THR A 128 -5.52 -6.60 -6.37
CA THR A 128 -5.32 -7.26 -7.66
C THR A 128 -3.91 -7.81 -7.72
N LYS A 129 -3.81 -9.13 -7.90
CA LYS A 129 -2.51 -9.79 -8.06
C LYS A 129 -2.11 -9.78 -9.52
N ARG A 130 -0.91 -9.31 -9.80
CA ARG A 130 -0.34 -9.32 -11.13
C ARG A 130 1.01 -10.05 -11.10
N PRO A 131 1.35 -10.83 -12.15
CA PRO A 131 2.67 -11.40 -12.25
C PRO A 131 3.72 -10.30 -12.22
N ALA A 132 4.77 -10.50 -11.44
CA ALA A 132 5.90 -9.59 -11.45
C ALA A 132 6.53 -9.59 -12.85
N LYS A 133 6.64 -8.39 -13.45
CA LYS A 133 7.42 -8.25 -14.68
C LYS A 133 8.89 -8.28 -14.28
N MET A 134 9.55 -9.35 -14.59
CA MET A 134 11.01 -9.38 -14.53
C MET A 134 11.54 -8.74 -15.82
N GLU A 135 12.06 -7.55 -15.66
CA GLU A 135 12.87 -6.92 -16.69
C GLU A 135 14.32 -7.36 -16.54
#